data_2aec38f7c0b8e061bff1e16781a4b93f
#
_entry.id   2aec38f7c0b8e061bff1e16781a4b93f
#
_cell.length_a   1.000
_cell.length_b   1.000
_cell.length_c   1.000
_cell.angle_alpha   90.00
_cell.angle_beta   90.00
_cell.angle_gamma   90.00
#
_symmetry.space_group_name_H-M   'P 1'
#
loop_
_entity.id
_entity.type
_entity.pdbx_description
1 polymer ?
#
loop_
_entity_poly.entity_id
_entity_poly.type
_entity_poly.pdbx_seq_one_letter_code
_entity_poly.pdbx_strand_id
1 'polypeptide(L)'
;VTEKPAGSPADAEEPGFSFLLVQLGTHVARQFAEELAPLGVEPRHVGMLTRVAANEGMAQQAIGELIGLNPTQMVFLVDELEDRGFVERRRNPADRRSYGLFLTASGRDMLAQVQAAGRAHQSRLGTSLSAQEQEQLTILLRRLAREQGISEQSLPGASLRRR
;
A
#
# COMPACT_ATOMS: atom_id res chain seq x y z
N VAL A 1 -4.97 23.99 55.48
CA VAL A 1 -4.17 23.43 54.34
C VAL A 1 -4.73 22.06 54.05
N THR A 2 -5.59 21.98 53.05
CA THR A 2 -6.25 20.69 52.64
C THR A 2 -5.41 20.14 51.49
N GLU A 3 -4.71 19.09 51.76
CA GLU A 3 -3.93 18.31 50.80
C GLU A 3 -4.87 17.62 49.83
N LYS A 4 -4.76 17.94 48.53
CA LYS A 4 -5.49 17.27 47.44
C LYS A 4 -4.89 15.87 47.29
N PRO A 5 -5.67 14.80 47.34
CA PRO A 5 -5.13 13.47 47.14
C PRO A 5 -4.53 13.32 45.73
N ALA A 6 -3.32 12.80 45.65
CA ALA A 6 -2.64 12.44 44.40
C ALA A 6 -3.52 11.42 43.65
N GLY A 7 -3.85 11.72 42.38
CA GLY A 7 -4.60 10.84 41.52
C GLY A 7 -3.94 9.46 41.43
N SER A 8 -4.75 8.43 41.53
CA SER A 8 -4.35 7.05 41.39
C SER A 8 -3.77 6.78 40.01
N PRO A 9 -2.69 5.97 39.85
CA PRO A 9 -2.14 5.61 38.53
C PRO A 9 -3.07 4.74 37.66
N ALA A 10 -4.32 4.56 38.08
CA ALA A 10 -5.34 3.74 37.38
C ALA A 10 -6.19 4.51 36.33
N ASP A 11 -6.00 5.85 36.19
CA ASP A 11 -6.77 6.69 35.23
C ASP A 11 -5.97 6.95 33.92
N ALA A 12 -5.10 6.03 33.50
CA ALA A 12 -4.56 6.08 32.16
C ALA A 12 -5.73 5.73 31.21
N GLU A 13 -6.31 6.76 30.56
CA GLU A 13 -7.32 6.54 29.51
C GLU A 13 -6.79 5.52 28.50
N GLU A 14 -7.59 4.49 28.23
CA GLU A 14 -7.24 3.53 27.19
C GLU A 14 -6.99 4.26 25.85
N PRO A 15 -5.95 3.86 25.10
CA PRO A 15 -5.62 4.55 23.86
C PRO A 15 -6.78 4.50 22.89
N GLY A 16 -7.19 5.66 22.39
CA GLY A 16 -8.28 5.79 21.43
C GLY A 16 -7.96 5.07 20.11
N PHE A 17 -8.99 4.76 19.35
CA PHE A 17 -8.88 4.00 18.09
C PHE A 17 -7.88 4.61 17.10
N SER A 18 -7.72 5.93 17.06
CA SER A 18 -6.76 6.61 16.17
C SER A 18 -5.32 6.27 16.50
N PHE A 19 -4.99 6.20 17.79
CA PHE A 19 -3.66 5.80 18.24
C PHE A 19 -3.37 4.33 17.92
N LEU A 20 -4.34 3.45 18.18
CA LEU A 20 -4.23 2.03 17.83
C LEU A 20 -4.07 1.82 16.33
N LEU A 21 -4.77 2.61 15.51
CA LEU A 21 -4.65 2.55 14.06
C LEU A 21 -3.25 2.92 13.58
N VAL A 22 -2.63 3.96 14.17
CA VAL A 22 -1.25 4.37 13.84
C VAL A 22 -0.25 3.29 14.27
N GLN A 23 -0.36 2.79 15.49
CA GLN A 23 0.54 1.74 16.00
C GLN A 23 0.45 0.48 15.15
N LEU A 24 -0.77 -0.02 14.94
CA LEU A 24 -1.01 -1.24 14.18
C LEU A 24 -0.57 -1.05 12.72
N GLY A 25 -0.90 0.07 12.08
CA GLY A 25 -0.52 0.34 10.71
C GLY A 25 0.99 0.37 10.52
N THR A 26 1.74 1.01 11.43
CA THR A 26 3.20 1.03 11.41
C THR A 26 3.79 -0.36 11.59
N HIS A 27 3.26 -1.14 12.55
CA HIS A 27 3.71 -2.50 12.83
C HIS A 27 3.48 -3.43 11.63
N VAL A 28 2.27 -3.42 11.07
CA VAL A 28 1.87 -4.23 9.91
C VAL A 28 2.71 -3.88 8.68
N ALA A 29 2.93 -2.59 8.43
CA ALA A 29 3.75 -2.15 7.29
C ALA A 29 5.20 -2.64 7.41
N ARG A 30 5.78 -2.59 8.61
CA ARG A 30 7.13 -3.12 8.87
C ARG A 30 7.20 -4.62 8.67
N GLN A 31 6.28 -5.38 9.26
CA GLN A 31 6.23 -6.85 9.08
C GLN A 31 6.11 -7.24 7.61
N PHE A 32 5.24 -6.55 6.87
CA PHE A 32 5.10 -6.83 5.45
C PHE A 32 6.38 -6.54 4.66
N ALA A 33 7.07 -5.45 4.97
CA ALA A 33 8.37 -5.14 4.35
C ALA A 33 9.43 -6.21 4.68
N GLU A 34 9.48 -6.71 5.91
CA GLU A 34 10.38 -7.80 6.32
C GLU A 34 10.10 -9.10 5.54
N GLU A 35 8.83 -9.41 5.29
CA GLU A 35 8.41 -10.58 4.49
C GLU A 35 8.74 -10.46 3.00
N LEU A 36 8.76 -9.24 2.47
CA LEU A 36 9.13 -8.96 1.09
C LEU A 36 10.65 -8.92 0.87
N ALA A 37 11.44 -8.71 1.93
CA ALA A 37 12.90 -8.56 1.84
C ALA A 37 13.60 -9.76 1.16
N PRO A 38 13.24 -11.03 1.42
CA PRO A 38 13.83 -12.19 0.71
C PRO A 38 13.55 -12.21 -0.79
N LEU A 39 12.47 -11.56 -1.25
CA LEU A 39 12.15 -11.38 -2.67
C LEU A 39 12.88 -10.18 -3.27
N GLY A 40 13.59 -9.42 -2.45
CA GLY A 40 14.30 -8.22 -2.86
C GLY A 40 13.37 -7.07 -3.27
N VAL A 41 12.08 -7.07 -2.92
CA VAL A 41 11.11 -6.03 -3.26
C VAL A 41 10.58 -5.32 -2.02
N GLU A 42 10.08 -4.12 -2.22
CA GLU A 42 9.47 -3.28 -1.18
C GLU A 42 7.97 -3.14 -1.41
N PRO A 43 7.17 -2.73 -0.39
CA PRO A 43 5.73 -2.52 -0.55
C PRO A 43 5.35 -1.59 -1.71
N ARG A 44 6.18 -0.56 -2.02
CA ARG A 44 5.96 0.32 -3.17
C ARG A 44 6.03 -0.42 -4.51
N HIS A 45 6.95 -1.39 -4.64
CA HIS A 45 7.07 -2.24 -5.83
C HIS A 45 5.85 -3.12 -6.01
N VAL A 46 5.37 -3.74 -4.92
CA VAL A 46 4.15 -4.57 -4.92
C VAL A 46 2.95 -3.75 -5.41
N GLY A 47 2.77 -2.55 -4.85
CA GLY A 47 1.71 -1.65 -5.27
C GLY A 47 1.80 -1.29 -6.74
N MET A 48 3.00 -0.95 -7.25
CA MET A 48 3.21 -0.61 -8.64
C MET A 48 2.96 -1.78 -9.59
N LEU A 49 3.53 -2.97 -9.31
CA LEU A 49 3.30 -4.19 -10.10
C LEU A 49 1.80 -4.53 -10.19
N THR A 50 1.08 -4.42 -9.07
CA THR A 50 -0.37 -4.66 -9.01
C THR A 50 -1.13 -3.67 -9.90
N ARG A 51 -0.74 -2.40 -9.93
CA ARG A 51 -1.40 -1.36 -10.74
C ARG A 51 -1.10 -1.51 -12.22
N VAL A 52 0.14 -1.82 -12.57
CA VAL A 52 0.51 -2.11 -13.96
C VAL A 52 -0.26 -3.32 -14.47
N ALA A 53 -0.33 -4.41 -13.69
CA ALA A 53 -1.08 -5.62 -14.07
C ALA A 53 -2.57 -5.35 -14.32
N ALA A 54 -3.20 -4.50 -13.50
CA ALA A 54 -4.61 -4.14 -13.63
C ALA A 54 -4.88 -3.15 -14.78
N ASN A 55 -3.84 -2.49 -15.32
CA ASN A 55 -3.96 -1.39 -16.28
C ASN A 55 -2.87 -1.48 -17.36
N GLU A 56 -2.59 -2.68 -17.88
CA GLU A 56 -1.56 -2.85 -18.91
C GLU A 56 -1.83 -1.96 -20.13
N GLY A 57 -0.79 -1.30 -20.61
CA GLY A 57 -0.89 -0.33 -21.71
C GLY A 57 -1.26 1.10 -21.29
N MET A 58 -1.63 1.32 -20.02
CA MET A 58 -1.89 2.67 -19.52
C MET A 58 -0.59 3.49 -19.48
N ALA A 59 -0.71 4.79 -19.83
CA ALA A 59 0.42 5.70 -19.79
C ALA A 59 0.98 5.85 -18.37
N GLN A 60 2.31 5.94 -18.25
CA GLN A 60 3.02 6.09 -16.98
C GLN A 60 2.44 7.23 -16.12
N GLN A 61 2.15 8.39 -16.73
CA GLN A 61 1.57 9.52 -16.02
C GLN A 61 0.21 9.19 -15.42
N ALA A 62 -0.67 8.52 -16.19
CA ALA A 62 -2.01 8.16 -15.73
C ALA A 62 -1.97 7.16 -14.57
N ILE A 63 -1.04 6.19 -14.60
CA ILE A 63 -0.83 5.30 -13.45
C ILE A 63 -0.32 6.11 -12.24
N GLY A 64 0.61 7.06 -12.44
CA GLY A 64 1.11 7.93 -11.36
C GLY A 64 -0.02 8.72 -10.68
N GLU A 65 -0.92 9.29 -11.46
CA GLU A 65 -2.10 10.01 -10.94
C GLU A 65 -3.04 9.08 -10.16
N LEU A 66 -3.26 7.85 -10.66
CA LEU A 66 -4.09 6.84 -10.03
C LEU A 66 -3.57 6.43 -8.65
N ILE A 67 -2.24 6.30 -8.49
CA ILE A 67 -1.59 5.84 -7.25
C ILE A 67 -1.11 6.98 -6.34
N GLY A 68 -1.31 8.24 -6.76
CA GLY A 68 -0.98 9.42 -5.97
C GLY A 68 0.52 9.77 -5.94
N LEU A 69 1.32 9.28 -6.88
CA LEU A 69 2.73 9.65 -7.02
C LEU A 69 2.89 10.91 -7.87
N ASN A 70 3.88 11.74 -7.50
CA ASN A 70 4.29 12.83 -8.35
C ASN A 70 5.12 12.31 -9.56
N PRO A 71 5.26 13.09 -10.65
CA PRO A 71 5.96 12.64 -11.85
C PRO A 71 7.38 12.15 -11.60
N THR A 72 8.14 12.82 -10.73
CA THR A 72 9.52 12.44 -10.40
C THR A 72 9.58 11.08 -9.70
N GLN A 73 8.74 10.88 -8.66
CA GLN A 73 8.66 9.59 -7.97
C GLN A 73 8.24 8.47 -8.90
N MET A 74 7.31 8.77 -9.81
CA MET A 74 6.83 7.80 -10.79
C MET A 74 7.93 7.37 -11.77
N VAL A 75 8.75 8.31 -12.27
CA VAL A 75 9.88 7.99 -13.15
C VAL A 75 10.86 7.07 -12.43
N PHE A 76 11.31 7.44 -11.22
CA PHE A 76 12.25 6.63 -10.46
C PHE A 76 11.75 5.22 -10.19
N LEU A 77 10.47 5.08 -9.80
CA LEU A 77 9.91 3.76 -9.49
C LEU A 77 9.79 2.88 -10.73
N VAL A 78 9.43 3.47 -11.88
CA VAL A 78 9.34 2.71 -13.15
C VAL A 78 10.73 2.34 -13.65
N ASP A 79 11.70 3.27 -13.62
CA ASP A 79 13.08 2.99 -14.02
C ASP A 79 13.67 1.85 -13.18
N GLU A 80 13.49 1.89 -11.86
CA GLU A 80 13.93 0.82 -10.96
C GLU A 80 13.31 -0.55 -11.31
N LEU A 81 12.01 -0.58 -11.63
CA LEU A 81 11.33 -1.83 -11.99
C LEU A 81 11.69 -2.30 -13.40
N GLU A 82 12.00 -1.39 -14.32
CA GLU A 82 12.46 -1.70 -15.67
C GLU A 82 13.89 -2.25 -15.63
N ASP A 83 14.81 -1.64 -14.89
CA ASP A 83 16.18 -2.12 -14.68
C ASP A 83 16.21 -3.52 -14.07
N ARG A 84 15.22 -3.85 -13.24
CA ARG A 84 15.03 -5.19 -12.64
C ARG A 84 14.31 -6.16 -13.58
N GLY A 85 13.90 -5.72 -14.74
CA GLY A 85 13.21 -6.54 -15.74
C GLY A 85 11.79 -6.94 -15.36
N PHE A 86 11.11 -6.23 -14.46
CA PHE A 86 9.74 -6.54 -14.03
C PHE A 86 8.69 -5.79 -14.83
N VAL A 87 9.02 -4.59 -15.29
CA VAL A 87 8.14 -3.73 -16.09
C VAL A 87 8.87 -3.35 -17.37
N GLU A 88 8.13 -3.10 -18.42
CA GLU A 88 8.66 -2.56 -19.66
C GLU A 88 7.77 -1.44 -20.19
N ARG A 89 8.40 -0.45 -20.82
CA ARG A 89 7.75 0.62 -21.57
C ARG A 89 7.59 0.21 -23.03
N ARG A 90 6.36 0.12 -23.51
CA ARG A 90 6.07 -0.11 -24.94
C ARG A 90 5.41 1.14 -25.53
N ARG A 91 5.78 1.48 -26.75
CA ARG A 91 5.11 2.58 -27.46
C ARG A 91 3.63 2.26 -27.66
N ASN A 92 2.79 3.26 -27.38
CA ASN A 92 1.37 3.14 -27.68
C ASN A 92 1.16 3.17 -29.20
N PRO A 93 0.56 2.13 -29.81
CA PRO A 93 0.31 2.12 -31.27
C PRO A 93 -0.62 3.25 -31.73
N ALA A 94 -1.52 3.72 -30.85
CA ALA A 94 -2.48 4.78 -31.14
C ALA A 94 -1.90 6.19 -30.95
N ASP A 95 -0.85 6.32 -30.09
CA ASP A 95 -0.14 7.58 -29.85
C ASP A 95 1.35 7.32 -29.67
N ARG A 96 2.13 7.53 -30.73
CA ARG A 96 3.59 7.29 -30.73
C ARG A 96 4.38 8.19 -29.77
N ARG A 97 3.75 9.19 -29.15
CA ARG A 97 4.38 10.09 -28.17
C ARG A 97 4.21 9.57 -26.74
N SER A 98 3.34 8.60 -26.53
CA SER A 98 3.09 8.02 -25.21
C SER A 98 3.61 6.58 -25.13
N TYR A 99 4.07 6.23 -23.92
CA TYR A 99 4.48 4.86 -23.59
C TYR A 99 3.49 4.29 -22.59
N GLY A 100 2.99 3.10 -22.91
CA GLY A 100 2.22 2.29 -21.96
C GLY A 100 3.15 1.40 -21.13
N LEU A 101 2.79 1.13 -19.89
CA LEU A 101 3.48 0.21 -19.02
C LEU A 101 2.88 -1.19 -19.10
N PHE A 102 3.76 -2.18 -19.12
CA PHE A 102 3.39 -3.60 -19.16
C PHE A 102 4.25 -4.38 -18.18
N LEU A 103 3.70 -5.47 -17.62
CA LEU A 103 4.53 -6.44 -16.93
C LEU A 103 5.28 -7.32 -17.94
N THR A 104 6.53 -7.62 -17.62
CA THR A 104 7.26 -8.70 -18.28
C THR A 104 6.81 -10.08 -17.76
N ALA A 105 7.32 -11.17 -18.29
CA ALA A 105 7.12 -12.50 -17.72
C ALA A 105 7.63 -12.55 -16.27
N SER A 106 8.87 -12.06 -16.02
CA SER A 106 9.47 -11.99 -14.68
C SER A 106 8.66 -11.09 -13.73
N GLY A 107 8.08 -10.00 -14.25
CA GLY A 107 7.19 -9.13 -13.47
C GLY A 107 5.90 -9.83 -13.04
N ARG A 108 5.32 -10.66 -13.89
CA ARG A 108 4.14 -11.47 -13.54
C ARG A 108 4.47 -12.54 -12.50
N ASP A 109 5.62 -13.20 -12.64
CA ASP A 109 6.09 -14.20 -11.67
C ASP A 109 6.36 -13.55 -10.31
N MET A 110 7.01 -12.37 -10.30
CA MET A 110 7.22 -11.60 -9.08
C MET A 110 5.87 -11.18 -8.45
N LEU A 111 4.93 -10.69 -9.25
CA LEU A 111 3.59 -10.33 -8.76
C LEU A 111 2.88 -11.52 -8.10
N ALA A 112 2.98 -12.72 -8.67
CA ALA A 112 2.40 -13.92 -8.08
C ALA A 112 3.03 -14.25 -6.71
N GLN A 113 4.35 -14.13 -6.59
CA GLN A 113 5.07 -14.35 -5.32
C GLN A 113 4.68 -13.35 -4.25
N VAL A 114 4.65 -12.04 -4.56
CA VAL A 114 4.27 -11.00 -3.59
C VAL A 114 2.80 -11.09 -3.20
N GLN A 115 1.91 -11.52 -4.11
CA GLN A 115 0.51 -11.79 -3.78
C GLN A 115 0.36 -12.98 -2.83
N ALA A 116 1.17 -14.03 -3.00
CA ALA A 116 1.21 -15.16 -2.08
C ALA A 116 1.69 -14.73 -0.70
N ALA A 117 2.76 -13.93 -0.62
CA ALA A 117 3.25 -13.35 0.64
C ALA A 117 2.18 -12.47 1.30
N GLY A 118 1.49 -11.62 0.54
CA GLY A 118 0.41 -10.77 1.03
C GLY A 118 -0.76 -11.56 1.61
N ARG A 119 -1.17 -12.66 0.97
CA ARG A 119 -2.23 -13.55 1.50
C ARG A 119 -1.79 -14.22 2.80
N ALA A 120 -0.54 -14.71 2.87
CA ALA A 120 0.00 -15.33 4.08
C ALA A 120 0.10 -14.31 5.23
N HIS A 121 0.53 -13.07 4.93
CA HIS A 121 0.57 -11.97 5.89
C HIS A 121 -0.83 -11.65 6.44
N GLN A 122 -1.82 -11.49 5.57
CA GLN A 122 -3.21 -11.23 5.97
C GLN A 122 -3.77 -12.35 6.85
N SER A 123 -3.52 -13.62 6.52
CA SER A 123 -3.96 -14.75 7.33
C SER A 123 -3.37 -14.73 8.73
N ARG A 124 -2.08 -14.40 8.88
CA ARG A 124 -1.43 -14.29 10.19
C ARG A 124 -1.96 -13.13 11.00
N LEU A 125 -2.13 -11.96 10.38
CA LEU A 125 -2.65 -10.77 11.02
C LEU A 125 -4.08 -10.99 11.55
N GLY A 126 -4.91 -11.71 10.80
CA GLY A 126 -6.30 -11.95 11.13
C GLY A 126 -6.56 -13.14 12.05
N THR A 127 -5.53 -13.83 12.56
CA THR A 127 -5.70 -15.11 13.32
C THR A 127 -6.59 -14.98 14.55
N SER A 128 -6.60 -13.81 15.20
CA SER A 128 -7.41 -13.54 16.40
C SER A 128 -8.86 -13.11 16.10
N LEU A 129 -9.21 -12.93 14.83
CA LEU A 129 -10.51 -12.45 14.39
C LEU A 129 -11.25 -13.54 13.62
N SER A 130 -12.54 -13.69 13.89
CA SER A 130 -13.43 -14.48 13.05
C SER A 130 -13.57 -13.87 11.64
N ALA A 131 -14.01 -14.64 10.67
CA ALA A 131 -14.23 -14.15 9.30
C ALA A 131 -15.20 -12.95 9.25
N GLN A 132 -16.24 -12.98 10.10
CA GLN A 132 -17.21 -11.88 10.19
C GLN A 132 -16.57 -10.59 10.75
N GLU A 133 -15.72 -10.70 11.77
CA GLU A 133 -15.01 -9.57 12.36
C GLU A 133 -13.99 -8.98 11.39
N GLN A 134 -13.28 -9.82 10.63
CA GLN A 134 -12.37 -9.37 9.56
C GLN A 134 -13.11 -8.60 8.47
N GLU A 135 -14.29 -9.07 8.06
CA GLU A 135 -15.14 -8.39 7.09
C GLU A 135 -15.63 -7.03 7.63
N GLN A 136 -16.15 -7.00 8.85
CA GLN A 136 -16.59 -5.76 9.50
C GLN A 136 -15.45 -4.74 9.63
N LEU A 137 -14.27 -5.18 10.08
CA LEU A 137 -13.08 -4.32 10.18
C LEU A 137 -12.70 -3.74 8.80
N THR A 138 -12.72 -4.58 7.76
CA THR A 138 -12.41 -4.15 6.39
C THR A 138 -13.40 -3.07 5.92
N ILE A 139 -14.69 -3.25 6.17
CA ILE A 139 -15.73 -2.27 5.82
C ILE A 139 -15.51 -0.94 6.55
N LEU A 140 -15.21 -0.98 7.85
CA LEU A 140 -14.97 0.21 8.66
C LEU A 140 -13.72 0.97 8.21
N LEU A 141 -12.61 0.26 7.96
CA LEU A 141 -11.37 0.85 7.46
C LEU A 141 -11.55 1.50 6.09
N ARG A 142 -12.28 0.85 5.17
CA ARG A 142 -12.61 1.43 3.86
C ARG A 142 -13.45 2.70 3.97
N ARG A 143 -14.41 2.73 4.89
CA ARG A 143 -15.23 3.93 5.15
C ARG A 143 -14.36 5.06 5.65
N LEU A 144 -13.53 4.82 6.67
CA LEU A 144 -12.60 5.82 7.21
C LEU A 144 -11.63 6.32 6.13
N ALA A 145 -11.04 5.44 5.35
CA ALA A 145 -10.12 5.81 4.27
C ALA A 145 -10.79 6.75 3.27
N ARG A 146 -12.01 6.44 2.82
CA ARG A 146 -12.78 7.29 1.89
C ARG A 146 -13.10 8.67 2.47
N GLU A 147 -13.49 8.74 3.76
CA GLU A 147 -13.76 10.00 4.44
C GLU A 147 -12.51 10.87 4.56
N GLN A 148 -11.33 10.25 4.70
CA GLN A 148 -10.04 10.94 4.72
C GLN A 148 -9.47 11.21 3.32
N GLY A 149 -10.20 10.92 2.24
CA GLY A 149 -9.75 11.12 0.86
C GLY A 149 -8.65 10.14 0.41
N ILE A 150 -8.45 9.04 1.13
CA ILE A 150 -7.49 7.99 0.78
C ILE A 150 -8.16 7.07 -0.24
N SER A 151 -7.60 7.01 -1.44
CA SER A 151 -8.02 6.04 -2.46
C SER A 151 -7.48 4.65 -2.13
N GLU A 152 -8.29 3.62 -2.31
CA GLU A 152 -7.85 2.21 -2.22
C GLU A 152 -6.76 1.87 -3.26
N GLN A 153 -6.58 2.74 -4.23
CA GLN A 153 -5.58 2.60 -5.29
C GLN A 153 -4.26 3.29 -4.94
N SER A 154 -4.26 4.22 -3.98
CA SER A 154 -3.05 4.93 -3.56
C SER A 154 -2.04 3.97 -2.91
N LEU A 155 -0.76 4.21 -3.17
CA LEU A 155 0.30 3.48 -2.47
C LEU A 155 0.40 3.98 -1.02
N PRO A 156 0.76 3.09 -0.06
CA PRO A 156 1.10 3.52 1.28
C PRO A 156 2.23 4.56 1.23
N GLY A 157 2.05 5.69 1.92
CA GLY A 157 3.01 6.79 1.93
C GLY A 157 2.96 7.71 0.69
N ALA A 158 2.04 7.49 -0.26
CA ALA A 158 1.80 8.45 -1.35
C ALA A 158 1.27 9.76 -0.79
N SER A 159 1.77 10.89 -1.33
CA SER A 159 1.30 12.20 -0.92
C SER A 159 -0.17 12.35 -1.31
N LEU A 160 -1.04 12.49 -0.31
CA LEU A 160 -2.44 12.84 -0.53
C LEU A 160 -2.48 14.22 -1.19
N ARG A 161 -2.96 14.32 -2.43
CA ARG A 161 -3.24 15.62 -3.04
C ARG A 161 -4.38 16.23 -2.23
N ARG A 162 -4.09 17.30 -1.48
CA ARG A 162 -5.16 18.16 -0.95
C ARG A 162 -5.90 18.75 -2.16
N ARG A 163 -7.17 18.45 -2.28
CA ARG A 163 -8.08 19.16 -3.18
C ARG A 163 -8.32 20.57 -2.67
#